data_c72fd2120e01e7f4efaa97c2c47bed97
#
_entry.id   c72fd2120e01e7f4efaa97c2c47bed97
#
_cell.length_a   1.000
_cell.length_b   1.000
_cell.length_c   1.000
_cell.angle_alpha   90.00
_cell.angle_beta   90.00
_cell.angle_gamma   90.00
#
_symmetry.space_group_name_H-M   'P 1'
#
loop_
_entity.id
_entity.type
_entity.pdbx_description
1 polymer ?
#
loop_
_entity_poly.entity_id
_entity_poly.type
_entity_poly.pdbx_seq_one_letter_code
_entity_poly.pdbx_strand_id
1 'polypeptide(L)'
;MNQTTNAPAPSSEHAAAHPHPGAARVGIGGPVGSGKTRLLEQLIPRFIERGTELAIITNDLATREDAERVQRSGLIDPQRVRAVETGACPHTAIREDPTLNLQMADELEARFGNLDLVLIESGGDNLASTFSLDLVDYWIFVIDVAGGDDIPRKRGPGVLSCDLLVVNKYDLAPYVGVDLPRMRRESAQARNGQPVLFTNCNTGEGVDAVVEAISRAVLFDRT
;
A
#
# COMPACT_ATOMS: atom_id res chain seq x y z
N MET A 1 45.43 -10.62 14.83
CA MET A 1 44.42 -11.62 14.52
C MET A 1 43.09 -10.94 14.60
N ASN A 2 42.59 -10.40 13.46
CA ASN A 2 41.30 -9.74 13.36
C ASN A 2 40.28 -10.76 12.88
N GLN A 3 39.35 -11.13 13.74
CA GLN A 3 38.17 -11.89 13.34
C GLN A 3 37.07 -10.90 12.90
N THR A 4 36.91 -10.75 11.60
CA THR A 4 35.74 -10.15 10.97
C THR A 4 34.58 -11.13 11.07
N THR A 5 33.64 -10.89 11.99
CA THR A 5 32.35 -11.58 12.04
C THR A 5 31.49 -11.10 10.88
N ASN A 6 31.36 -11.95 9.89
CA ASN A 6 30.40 -11.80 8.78
C ASN A 6 28.99 -12.03 9.34
N ALA A 7 28.18 -10.98 9.45
CA ALA A 7 26.74 -11.14 9.67
C ALA A 7 26.11 -11.68 8.38
N PRO A 8 25.23 -12.69 8.45
CA PRO A 8 24.55 -13.21 7.28
C PRO A 8 23.61 -12.14 6.69
N ALA A 9 23.63 -12.02 5.36
CA ALA A 9 22.70 -11.20 4.61
C ALA A 9 21.27 -11.68 4.89
N PRO A 10 20.27 -10.77 5.01
CA PRO A 10 18.87 -11.18 5.13
C PRO A 10 18.46 -11.93 3.87
N SER A 11 17.97 -13.15 4.07
CA SER A 11 17.48 -14.05 3.04
C SER A 11 16.31 -13.40 2.29
N SER A 12 16.35 -13.44 0.96
CA SER A 12 15.29 -13.07 0.02
C SER A 12 14.17 -14.13 0.03
N GLU A 13 13.46 -14.27 1.15
CA GLU A 13 12.36 -15.26 1.29
C GLU A 13 10.97 -14.71 0.96
N HIS A 14 10.87 -13.53 0.36
CA HIS A 14 9.56 -12.93 -0.01
C HIS A 14 9.15 -13.15 -1.46
N ALA A 15 9.72 -14.13 -2.13
CA ALA A 15 9.31 -14.50 -3.49
C ALA A 15 8.81 -15.95 -3.50
N ALA A 16 7.67 -16.25 -2.87
CA ALA A 16 7.03 -17.53 -3.11
C ALA A 16 5.58 -17.58 -2.62
N ALA A 17 4.71 -17.86 -3.56
CA ALA A 17 3.37 -18.40 -3.41
C ALA A 17 2.33 -17.47 -2.79
N HIS A 18 1.30 -17.15 -3.59
CA HIS A 18 0.05 -16.60 -3.07
C HIS A 18 -0.48 -17.52 -1.98
N PRO A 19 -0.64 -17.09 -0.73
CA PRO A 19 -1.20 -17.91 0.31
C PRO A 19 -2.68 -18.21 0.07
N HIS A 20 -3.32 -17.56 -0.91
CA HIS A 20 -4.73 -17.66 -1.20
C HIS A 20 -4.99 -18.13 -2.64
N PRO A 21 -5.95 -19.05 -2.86
CA PRO A 21 -6.36 -19.48 -4.19
C PRO A 21 -7.28 -18.49 -4.92
N GLY A 22 -7.40 -17.25 -4.45
CA GLY A 22 -8.30 -16.20 -4.94
C GLY A 22 -7.60 -15.06 -5.67
N ALA A 23 -8.25 -13.89 -5.66
CA ALA A 23 -7.68 -12.65 -6.17
C ALA A 23 -6.44 -12.23 -5.40
N ALA A 24 -5.46 -11.64 -6.07
CA ALA A 24 -4.31 -11.05 -5.40
C ALA A 24 -4.75 -9.91 -4.45
N ARG A 25 -4.16 -9.83 -3.26
CA ARG A 25 -4.52 -8.86 -2.24
C ARG A 25 -3.37 -7.89 -1.98
N VAL A 26 -3.61 -6.60 -2.22
CA VAL A 26 -2.59 -5.55 -2.06
C VAL A 26 -3.01 -4.57 -0.98
N GLY A 27 -2.19 -4.46 0.06
CA GLY A 27 -2.38 -3.52 1.16
C GLY A 27 -1.82 -2.12 0.82
N ILE A 28 -2.53 -1.08 1.23
CA ILE A 28 -2.10 0.32 1.12
C ILE A 28 -2.16 0.94 2.51
N GLY A 29 -1.02 1.05 3.16
CA GLY A 29 -0.89 1.59 4.51
C GLY A 29 -0.15 2.92 4.56
N GLY A 30 -0.16 3.56 5.72
CA GLY A 30 0.56 4.81 5.96
C GLY A 30 -0.18 5.82 6.82
N PRO A 31 0.47 6.90 7.24
CA PRO A 31 -0.10 7.91 8.13
C PRO A 31 -1.34 8.60 7.56
N VAL A 32 -2.13 9.17 8.47
CA VAL A 32 -3.23 10.08 8.08
C VAL A 32 -2.67 11.21 7.23
N GLY A 33 -3.39 11.52 6.14
CA GLY A 33 -3.01 12.61 5.24
C GLY A 33 -1.87 12.28 4.27
N SER A 34 -1.24 11.11 4.30
CA SER A 34 -0.18 10.73 3.34
C SER A 34 -0.66 10.61 1.89
N GLY A 35 -1.96 10.42 1.69
CA GLY A 35 -2.59 10.33 0.38
C GLY A 35 -2.88 8.91 -0.09
N LYS A 36 -3.08 7.96 0.83
CA LYS A 36 -3.49 6.57 0.53
C LYS A 36 -4.73 6.50 -0.34
N THR A 37 -5.83 7.12 0.11
CA THR A 37 -7.09 7.17 -0.63
C THR A 37 -6.92 7.83 -1.99
N ARG A 38 -6.08 8.88 -2.08
CA ARG A 38 -5.80 9.52 -3.37
C ARG A 38 -5.00 8.61 -4.31
N LEU A 39 -4.04 7.85 -3.77
CA LEU A 39 -3.32 6.82 -4.54
C LEU A 39 -4.32 5.77 -5.03
N LEU A 40 -5.19 5.27 -4.16
CA LEU A 40 -6.24 4.31 -4.51
C LEU A 40 -7.12 4.82 -5.66
N GLU A 41 -7.61 6.06 -5.58
CA GLU A 41 -8.39 6.72 -6.65
C GLU A 41 -7.64 6.78 -7.99
N GLN A 42 -6.32 6.90 -7.97
CA GLN A 42 -5.48 6.90 -9.16
C GLN A 42 -5.21 5.50 -9.72
N LEU A 43 -5.11 4.49 -8.85
CA LEU A 43 -4.86 3.10 -9.24
C LEU A 43 -6.09 2.47 -9.93
N ILE A 44 -7.30 2.74 -9.40
CA ILE A 44 -8.54 2.14 -9.88
C ILE A 44 -8.72 2.26 -11.41
N PRO A 45 -8.75 3.46 -12.01
CA PRO A 45 -8.98 3.59 -13.46
C PRO A 45 -7.86 2.92 -14.27
N ARG A 46 -6.61 2.98 -13.79
CA ARG A 46 -5.47 2.40 -14.49
C ARG A 46 -5.52 0.87 -14.57
N PHE A 47 -5.97 0.22 -13.50
CA PHE A 47 -6.19 -1.22 -13.52
C PHE A 47 -7.39 -1.61 -14.36
N ILE A 48 -8.50 -0.87 -14.28
CA ILE A 48 -9.69 -1.10 -15.12
C ILE A 48 -9.34 -0.96 -16.61
N GLU A 49 -8.57 0.06 -17.00
CA GLU A 49 -8.10 0.26 -18.38
C GLU A 49 -7.22 -0.90 -18.90
N ARG A 50 -6.55 -1.62 -17.98
CA ARG A 50 -5.77 -2.83 -18.29
C ARG A 50 -6.61 -4.11 -18.29
N GLY A 51 -7.92 -4.01 -18.07
CA GLY A 51 -8.83 -5.15 -18.01
C GLY A 51 -8.76 -5.95 -16.70
N THR A 52 -8.17 -5.38 -15.64
CA THR A 52 -8.09 -6.03 -14.34
C THR A 52 -9.43 -5.93 -13.61
N GLU A 53 -10.00 -7.05 -13.22
CA GLU A 53 -11.20 -7.12 -12.39
C GLU A 53 -10.83 -6.90 -10.93
N LEU A 54 -11.19 -5.73 -10.37
CA LEU A 54 -10.77 -5.36 -9.02
C LEU A 54 -11.94 -5.08 -8.08
N ALA A 55 -11.65 -5.21 -6.78
CA ALA A 55 -12.51 -4.78 -5.69
C ALA A 55 -11.69 -4.00 -4.63
N ILE A 56 -12.37 -3.25 -3.79
CA ILE A 56 -11.77 -2.35 -2.83
C ILE A 56 -12.31 -2.64 -1.43
N ILE A 57 -11.42 -2.67 -0.46
CA ILE A 57 -11.75 -2.68 0.97
C ILE A 57 -11.07 -1.48 1.62
N THR A 58 -11.84 -0.64 2.31
CA THR A 58 -11.28 0.44 3.12
C THR A 58 -11.51 0.15 4.59
N ASN A 59 -10.50 0.43 5.39
CA ASN A 59 -10.58 0.33 6.85
C ASN A 59 -10.62 1.74 7.44
N ASP A 60 -11.57 2.00 8.32
CA ASP A 60 -11.65 3.28 9.03
C ASP A 60 -12.05 3.04 10.50
N LEU A 61 -11.66 3.97 11.37
CA LEU A 61 -11.88 3.86 12.82
C LEU A 61 -13.36 3.89 13.22
N ALA A 62 -14.12 4.84 12.67
CA ALA A 62 -15.47 5.12 13.10
C ALA A 62 -16.36 5.64 11.97
N THR A 63 -15.87 5.76 10.76
CA THR A 63 -16.59 6.32 9.63
C THR A 63 -16.47 5.42 8.41
N ARG A 64 -17.33 5.67 7.43
CA ARG A 64 -17.27 5.03 6.10
C ARG A 64 -16.82 6.04 5.05
N GLU A 65 -16.19 7.14 5.48
CA GLU A 65 -15.89 8.27 4.59
C GLU A 65 -15.02 7.88 3.40
N ASP A 66 -13.98 7.09 3.61
CA ASP A 66 -13.09 6.65 2.53
C ASP A 66 -13.82 5.72 1.56
N ALA A 67 -14.62 4.76 2.05
CA ALA A 67 -15.46 3.92 1.19
C ALA A 67 -16.48 4.75 0.42
N GLU A 68 -17.22 5.64 1.10
CA GLU A 68 -18.20 6.52 0.47
C GLU A 68 -17.57 7.47 -0.55
N ARG A 69 -16.36 7.94 -0.28
CA ARG A 69 -15.60 8.76 -1.20
C ARG A 69 -15.27 7.98 -2.47
N VAL A 70 -14.74 6.78 -2.35
CA VAL A 70 -14.46 5.89 -3.50
C VAL A 70 -15.75 5.54 -4.25
N GLN A 71 -16.83 5.19 -3.54
CA GLN A 71 -18.14 4.88 -4.15
C GLN A 71 -18.72 6.07 -4.92
N ARG A 72 -18.62 7.29 -4.36
CA ARG A 72 -19.12 8.53 -4.99
C ARG A 72 -18.25 9.02 -6.14
N SER A 73 -17.00 8.55 -6.24
CA SER A 73 -16.07 8.97 -7.30
C SER A 73 -16.53 8.54 -8.70
N GLY A 74 -17.37 7.50 -8.80
CA GLY A 74 -17.77 6.91 -10.07
C GLY A 74 -16.66 6.16 -10.82
N LEU A 75 -15.52 5.94 -10.17
CA LEU A 75 -14.36 5.24 -10.76
C LEU A 75 -14.55 3.73 -10.84
N ILE A 76 -15.41 3.18 -10.00
CA ILE A 76 -15.69 1.75 -9.90
C ILE A 76 -17.15 1.53 -9.46
N ASP A 77 -17.72 0.37 -9.81
CA ASP A 77 -19.06 -0.02 -9.31
C ASP A 77 -19.06 0.03 -7.75
N PRO A 78 -19.96 0.81 -7.13
CA PRO A 78 -20.08 0.87 -5.67
C PRO A 78 -20.22 -0.48 -4.99
N GLN A 79 -20.76 -1.48 -5.70
CA GLN A 79 -20.90 -2.84 -5.16
C GLN A 79 -19.57 -3.57 -4.99
N ARG A 80 -18.50 -3.11 -5.62
CA ARG A 80 -17.13 -3.62 -5.50
C ARG A 80 -16.34 -2.93 -4.38
N VAL A 81 -16.96 -2.01 -3.65
CA VAL A 81 -16.33 -1.28 -2.54
C VAL A 81 -16.97 -1.68 -1.22
N ARG A 82 -16.16 -2.03 -0.25
CA ARG A 82 -16.58 -2.39 1.11
C ARG A 82 -15.83 -1.56 2.13
N ALA A 83 -16.53 -1.23 3.22
CA ALA A 83 -15.94 -0.63 4.40
C ALA A 83 -15.85 -1.64 5.53
N VAL A 84 -14.73 -1.70 6.22
CA VAL A 84 -14.55 -2.41 7.48
C VAL A 84 -14.42 -1.36 8.58
N GLU A 85 -15.35 -1.37 9.53
CA GLU A 85 -15.29 -0.52 10.72
C GLU A 85 -14.41 -1.21 11.77
N THR A 86 -13.25 -0.64 12.04
CA THR A 86 -12.22 -1.29 12.86
C THR A 86 -12.36 -1.01 14.36
N GLY A 87 -13.36 -0.24 14.77
CA GLY A 87 -13.54 0.15 16.18
C GLY A 87 -12.41 1.06 16.67
N ALA A 88 -11.94 0.83 17.91
CA ALA A 88 -10.99 1.73 18.56
C ALA A 88 -9.53 1.64 18.05
N CYS A 89 -9.16 0.62 17.27
CA CYS A 89 -7.76 0.41 16.85
C CYS A 89 -7.66 -0.10 15.40
N PRO A 90 -7.25 0.74 14.43
CA PRO A 90 -7.13 0.35 13.02
C PRO A 90 -6.09 -0.75 12.77
N HIS A 91 -5.02 -0.80 13.58
CA HIS A 91 -3.95 -1.78 13.47
C HIS A 91 -4.45 -3.20 13.67
N THR A 92 -5.42 -3.40 14.57
CA THR A 92 -5.95 -4.72 14.88
C THR A 92 -6.52 -5.36 13.62
N ALA A 93 -7.34 -4.65 12.87
CA ALA A 93 -8.06 -5.19 11.72
C ALA A 93 -7.18 -5.55 10.51
N ILE A 94 -5.99 -4.96 10.40
CA ILE A 94 -5.08 -5.24 9.28
C ILE A 94 -3.90 -6.14 9.68
N ARG A 95 -3.63 -6.31 10.96
CA ARG A 95 -2.45 -7.03 11.44
C ARG A 95 -2.75 -8.09 12.49
N GLU A 96 -3.30 -7.70 13.65
CA GLU A 96 -3.43 -8.60 14.81
C GLU A 96 -4.61 -9.57 14.66
N ASP A 97 -5.73 -9.09 14.13
CA ASP A 97 -6.92 -9.87 13.82
C ASP A 97 -7.53 -9.44 12.49
N PRO A 98 -6.99 -9.93 11.35
CA PRO A 98 -7.47 -9.56 10.02
C PRO A 98 -8.78 -10.26 9.61
N THR A 99 -9.43 -10.98 10.51
CA THR A 99 -10.60 -11.84 10.23
C THR A 99 -11.70 -11.11 9.46
N LEU A 100 -12.03 -9.87 9.84
CA LEU A 100 -13.08 -9.09 9.15
C LEU A 100 -12.67 -8.74 7.70
N ASN A 101 -11.42 -8.38 7.48
CA ASN A 101 -10.91 -8.10 6.14
C ASN A 101 -10.86 -9.37 5.28
N LEU A 102 -10.46 -10.50 5.86
CA LEU A 102 -10.45 -11.80 5.17
C LEU A 102 -11.86 -12.19 4.75
N GLN A 103 -12.83 -12.14 5.67
CA GLN A 103 -14.24 -12.42 5.36
C GLN A 103 -14.78 -11.50 4.26
N MET A 104 -14.46 -10.21 4.32
CA MET A 104 -14.90 -9.25 3.32
C MET A 104 -14.30 -9.52 1.94
N ALA A 105 -13.02 -9.91 1.88
CA ALA A 105 -12.38 -10.32 0.64
C ALA A 105 -13.03 -11.57 0.06
N ASP A 106 -13.26 -12.58 0.89
CA ASP A 106 -13.92 -13.83 0.48
C ASP A 106 -15.36 -13.60 -0.01
N GLU A 107 -16.12 -12.68 0.63
CA GLU A 107 -17.46 -12.28 0.17
C GLU A 107 -17.43 -11.59 -1.20
N LEU A 108 -16.43 -10.70 -1.43
CA LEU A 108 -16.26 -10.02 -2.72
C LEU A 108 -15.87 -11.03 -3.82
N GLU A 109 -14.95 -11.94 -3.52
CA GLU A 109 -14.53 -12.99 -4.45
C GLU A 109 -15.69 -13.94 -4.79
N ALA A 110 -16.47 -14.36 -3.79
CA ALA A 110 -17.63 -15.21 -4.01
C ALA A 110 -18.75 -14.51 -4.84
N ARG A 111 -18.90 -13.20 -4.62
CA ARG A 111 -19.93 -12.41 -5.32
C ARG A 111 -19.58 -12.16 -6.79
N PHE A 112 -18.34 -11.82 -7.08
CA PHE A 112 -17.91 -11.41 -8.42
C PHE A 112 -17.24 -12.54 -9.23
N GLY A 113 -16.73 -13.59 -8.55
CA GLY A 113 -16.30 -14.85 -9.18
C GLY A 113 -15.05 -14.80 -10.06
N ASN A 114 -14.63 -13.62 -10.50
CA ASN A 114 -13.55 -13.40 -11.45
C ASN A 114 -12.66 -12.21 -11.06
N LEU A 115 -12.51 -11.92 -9.78
CA LEU A 115 -11.61 -10.86 -9.34
C LEU A 115 -10.15 -11.25 -9.55
N ASP A 116 -9.38 -10.34 -10.11
CA ASP A 116 -7.92 -10.46 -10.24
C ASP A 116 -7.21 -9.81 -9.05
N LEU A 117 -7.78 -8.72 -8.49
CA LEU A 117 -7.13 -7.87 -7.52
C LEU A 117 -8.10 -7.33 -6.47
N VAL A 118 -7.71 -7.39 -5.20
CA VAL A 118 -8.37 -6.68 -4.10
C VAL A 118 -7.39 -5.68 -3.51
N LEU A 119 -7.71 -4.39 -3.57
CA LEU A 119 -6.94 -3.34 -2.91
C LEU A 119 -7.52 -3.07 -1.52
N ILE A 120 -6.67 -3.12 -0.49
CA ILE A 120 -7.07 -2.99 0.92
C ILE A 120 -6.38 -1.75 1.50
N GLU A 121 -7.14 -0.68 1.74
CA GLU A 121 -6.63 0.54 2.37
C GLU A 121 -6.72 0.42 3.89
N SER A 122 -5.63 0.74 4.60
CA SER A 122 -5.65 0.85 6.06
C SER A 122 -6.32 2.14 6.51
N GLY A 123 -6.94 2.15 7.67
CA GLY A 123 -7.25 3.38 8.39
C GLY A 123 -5.96 4.19 8.63
N GLY A 124 -6.05 5.51 8.70
CA GLY A 124 -4.87 6.36 8.84
C GLY A 124 -4.07 6.04 10.12
N ASP A 125 -2.94 5.38 9.95
CA ASP A 125 -2.10 4.87 11.02
C ASP A 125 -0.82 5.68 11.23
N ASN A 126 -0.06 5.34 12.27
CA ASN A 126 1.27 5.88 12.48
C ASN A 126 2.32 5.14 11.62
N LEU A 127 3.59 5.54 11.73
CA LEU A 127 4.71 4.94 10.98
C LEU A 127 5.03 3.49 11.40
N ALA A 128 4.35 2.94 12.41
CA ALA A 128 4.58 1.59 12.91
C ALA A 128 3.62 0.54 12.32
N SER A 129 2.57 0.97 11.61
CA SER A 129 1.58 0.05 11.05
C SER A 129 2.16 -0.81 9.94
N THR A 130 1.83 -2.10 10.00
CA THR A 130 2.19 -3.11 9.00
C THR A 130 0.97 -3.99 8.74
N PHE A 131 0.89 -4.60 7.58
CA PHE A 131 -0.14 -5.59 7.26
C PHE A 131 0.25 -7.00 7.77
N SER A 132 -0.76 -7.82 8.06
CA SER A 132 -0.58 -9.25 8.23
C SER A 132 -0.24 -9.91 6.89
N LEU A 133 0.71 -10.83 6.89
CA LEU A 133 1.04 -11.63 5.70
C LEU A 133 -0.07 -12.62 5.34
N ASP A 134 -0.99 -12.92 6.27
CA ASP A 134 -2.16 -13.73 5.98
C ASP A 134 -3.24 -12.93 5.23
N LEU A 135 -3.17 -11.59 5.28
CA LEU A 135 -4.17 -10.73 4.65
C LEU A 135 -3.76 -10.27 3.25
N VAL A 136 -2.48 -9.98 3.03
CA VAL A 136 -2.00 -9.38 1.78
C VAL A 136 -0.79 -10.11 1.21
N ASP A 137 -0.76 -10.22 -0.13
CA ASP A 137 0.36 -10.78 -0.90
C ASP A 137 1.46 -9.76 -1.14
N TYR A 138 1.10 -8.48 -1.14
CA TYR A 138 1.99 -7.35 -1.37
C TYR A 138 1.46 -6.13 -0.64
N TRP A 139 2.33 -5.32 -0.03
CA TRP A 139 1.85 -4.11 0.58
C TRP A 139 2.72 -2.89 0.36
N ILE A 140 2.04 -1.77 0.22
CA ILE A 140 2.58 -0.47 -0.09
C ILE A 140 2.49 0.39 1.16
N PHE A 141 3.59 1.03 1.53
CA PHE A 141 3.57 2.03 2.59
C PHE A 141 3.71 3.42 1.98
N VAL A 142 2.71 4.26 2.22
CA VAL A 142 2.63 5.62 1.68
C VAL A 142 3.00 6.62 2.76
N ILE A 143 4.06 7.37 2.51
CA ILE A 143 4.43 8.58 3.28
C ILE A 143 4.35 9.79 2.37
N ASP A 144 4.44 11.01 2.92
CA ASP A 144 4.53 12.22 2.10
C ASP A 144 5.67 13.13 2.54
N VAL A 145 6.08 14.04 1.68
CA VAL A 145 7.21 14.93 1.96
C VAL A 145 6.91 15.94 3.06
N ALA A 146 5.64 16.30 3.30
CA ALA A 146 5.27 17.25 4.34
C ALA A 146 5.45 16.66 5.75
N GLY A 147 5.55 15.34 5.89
CA GLY A 147 5.91 14.67 7.13
C GLY A 147 7.38 14.84 7.53
N GLY A 148 8.22 15.36 6.63
CA GLY A 148 9.65 15.60 6.85
C GLY A 148 10.57 14.62 6.11
N ASP A 149 11.76 15.11 5.74
CA ASP A 149 12.75 14.32 5.00
C ASP A 149 13.49 13.27 5.85
N ASP A 150 13.27 13.30 7.14
CA ASP A 150 13.89 12.39 8.10
C ASP A 150 13.10 11.09 8.35
N ILE A 151 11.85 10.99 7.85
CA ILE A 151 11.00 9.79 8.03
C ILE A 151 11.71 8.53 7.51
N PRO A 152 12.28 8.47 6.30
CA PRO A 152 12.96 7.26 5.83
C PRO A 152 14.16 6.90 6.71
N ARG A 153 14.92 7.90 7.16
CA ARG A 153 16.10 7.71 7.99
C ARG A 153 15.77 7.20 9.39
N LYS A 154 14.60 7.56 9.92
CA LYS A 154 14.10 7.05 11.22
C LYS A 154 13.72 5.57 11.20
N ARG A 155 13.59 4.99 10.02
CA ARG A 155 13.42 3.54 9.82
C ARG A 155 12.24 2.95 10.63
N GLY A 156 11.08 3.58 10.57
CA GLY A 156 9.87 2.98 11.15
C GLY A 156 9.52 1.63 10.53
N PRO A 157 8.85 0.73 11.27
CA PRO A 157 8.48 -0.60 10.76
C PRO A 157 7.79 -0.57 9.39
N GLY A 158 6.87 0.37 9.15
CA GLY A 158 6.21 0.54 7.86
C GLY A 158 7.19 0.80 6.72
N VAL A 159 8.20 1.67 6.94
CA VAL A 159 9.23 1.96 5.94
C VAL A 159 10.12 0.75 5.65
N LEU A 160 10.45 -0.05 6.66
CA LEU A 160 11.42 -1.15 6.52
C LEU A 160 10.80 -2.43 5.96
N SER A 161 9.56 -2.74 6.30
CA SER A 161 8.94 -4.03 6.02
C SER A 161 7.97 -4.05 4.84
N CYS A 162 7.59 -2.88 4.30
CA CYS A 162 6.73 -2.85 3.10
C CYS A 162 7.45 -3.41 1.88
N ASP A 163 6.71 -3.92 0.91
CA ASP A 163 7.26 -4.34 -0.38
C ASP A 163 7.61 -3.12 -1.23
N LEU A 164 6.77 -2.09 -1.21
CA LEU A 164 6.98 -0.83 -1.90
C LEU A 164 6.79 0.37 -0.98
N LEU A 165 7.79 1.24 -0.89
CA LEU A 165 7.65 2.55 -0.27
C LEU A 165 7.24 3.59 -1.32
N VAL A 166 6.13 4.27 -1.11
CA VAL A 166 5.68 5.41 -1.91
C VAL A 166 5.88 6.70 -1.13
N VAL A 167 6.65 7.63 -1.68
CA VAL A 167 6.83 8.99 -1.17
C VAL A 167 5.98 9.93 -2.01
N ASN A 168 4.82 10.29 -1.48
CA ASN A 168 3.82 11.10 -2.17
C ASN A 168 4.05 12.61 -1.97
N LYS A 169 3.36 13.42 -2.77
CA LYS A 169 3.35 14.89 -2.73
C LYS A 169 4.75 15.50 -2.89
N TYR A 170 5.62 14.86 -3.67
CA TYR A 170 6.99 15.33 -3.81
C TYR A 170 7.09 16.75 -4.40
N ASP A 171 6.06 17.22 -5.11
CA ASP A 171 5.90 18.57 -5.60
C ASP A 171 5.84 19.62 -4.49
N LEU A 172 5.45 19.23 -3.27
CA LEU A 172 5.41 20.12 -2.12
C LEU A 172 6.80 20.34 -1.47
N ALA A 173 7.82 19.57 -1.83
CA ALA A 173 9.14 19.63 -1.21
C ALA A 173 9.71 21.07 -1.12
N PRO A 174 9.63 21.93 -2.16
CA PRO A 174 10.13 23.32 -2.09
C PRO A 174 9.37 24.17 -1.07
N TYR A 175 8.10 23.87 -0.82
CA TYR A 175 7.23 24.68 0.06
C TYR A 175 7.34 24.26 1.53
N VAL A 176 7.78 23.04 1.79
CA VAL A 176 7.91 22.50 3.16
C VAL A 176 9.38 22.39 3.60
N GLY A 177 10.32 22.92 2.81
CA GLY A 177 11.74 22.97 3.15
C GLY A 177 12.44 21.59 3.12
N VAL A 178 11.93 20.65 2.35
CA VAL A 178 12.48 19.30 2.21
C VAL A 178 13.55 19.27 1.10
N ASP A 179 14.72 18.74 1.41
CA ASP A 179 15.75 18.37 0.42
C ASP A 179 15.37 17.04 -0.26
N LEU A 180 14.65 17.14 -1.37
CA LEU A 180 14.18 15.98 -2.12
C LEU A 180 15.31 15.04 -2.61
N PRO A 181 16.44 15.54 -3.16
CA PRO A 181 17.60 14.72 -3.47
C PRO A 181 18.13 13.94 -2.26
N ARG A 182 18.20 14.57 -1.11
CA ARG A 182 18.59 13.91 0.13
C ARG A 182 17.59 12.84 0.54
N MET A 183 16.29 13.15 0.54
CA MET A 183 15.22 12.20 0.89
C MET A 183 15.25 10.98 -0.03
N ARG A 184 15.53 11.15 -1.33
CA ARG A 184 15.71 10.04 -2.28
C ARG A 184 16.87 9.12 -1.89
N ARG A 185 18.03 9.69 -1.57
CA ARG A 185 19.21 8.90 -1.17
C ARG A 185 18.95 8.17 0.15
N GLU A 186 18.41 8.86 1.16
CA GLU A 186 18.14 8.28 2.48
C GLU A 186 17.04 7.20 2.43
N SER A 187 16.01 7.37 1.59
CA SER A 187 15.00 6.35 1.34
C SER A 187 15.61 5.08 0.73
N ALA A 188 16.44 5.22 -0.32
CA ALA A 188 17.10 4.10 -0.95
C ALA A 188 18.02 3.35 0.03
N GLN A 189 18.78 4.09 0.85
CA GLN A 189 19.63 3.51 1.88
C GLN A 189 18.85 2.79 2.98
N ALA A 190 17.75 3.40 3.47
CA ALA A 190 16.91 2.79 4.49
C ALA A 190 16.28 1.49 4.01
N ARG A 191 15.88 1.45 2.74
CA ARG A 191 15.22 0.31 2.09
C ARG A 191 16.17 -0.80 1.61
N ASN A 192 17.48 -0.56 1.65
CA ASN A 192 18.51 -1.56 1.31
C ASN A 192 18.25 -2.29 -0.03
N GLY A 193 17.90 -1.54 -1.08
CA GLY A 193 17.61 -2.07 -2.41
C GLY A 193 16.13 -2.41 -2.67
N GLN A 194 15.28 -2.39 -1.67
CA GLN A 194 13.83 -2.52 -1.87
C GLN A 194 13.27 -1.27 -2.58
N PRO A 195 12.20 -1.41 -3.40
CA PRO A 195 11.72 -0.34 -4.24
C PRO A 195 11.19 0.87 -3.45
N VAL A 196 11.51 2.06 -3.98
CA VAL A 196 10.99 3.35 -3.51
C VAL A 196 10.53 4.15 -4.73
N LEU A 197 9.28 4.58 -4.74
CA LEU A 197 8.71 5.42 -5.78
C LEU A 197 8.27 6.77 -5.23
N PHE A 198 8.44 7.81 -6.05
CA PHE A 198 8.02 9.17 -5.73
C PHE A 198 6.83 9.53 -6.61
N THR A 199 5.75 10.01 -5.99
CA THR A 199 4.49 10.27 -6.67
C THR A 199 3.95 11.66 -6.34
N ASN A 200 3.21 12.22 -7.29
CA ASN A 200 2.21 13.24 -7.05
C ASN A 200 0.84 12.64 -7.40
N CYS A 201 0.18 12.05 -6.40
CA CYS A 201 -1.13 11.43 -6.63
C CYS A 201 -2.22 12.45 -7.02
N ASN A 202 -2.00 13.74 -6.86
CA ASN A 202 -2.96 14.75 -7.32
C ASN A 202 -2.96 14.89 -8.84
N THR A 203 -1.79 14.86 -9.46
CA THR A 203 -1.62 14.90 -10.92
C THR A 203 -1.57 13.53 -11.59
N GLY A 204 -1.32 12.47 -10.82
CA GLY A 204 -1.08 11.11 -11.31
C GLY A 204 0.38 10.83 -11.66
N GLU A 205 1.28 11.80 -11.51
CA GLU A 205 2.70 11.62 -11.83
C GLU A 205 3.34 10.56 -10.92
N GLY A 206 4.07 9.61 -11.54
CA GLY A 206 4.72 8.48 -10.86
C GLY A 206 3.78 7.32 -10.50
N VAL A 207 2.45 7.46 -10.68
CA VAL A 207 1.49 6.40 -10.32
C VAL A 207 1.59 5.20 -11.27
N ASP A 208 1.90 5.42 -12.54
CA ASP A 208 2.07 4.31 -13.49
C ASP A 208 3.18 3.36 -13.08
N ALA A 209 4.26 3.87 -12.47
CA ALA A 209 5.31 3.04 -11.91
C ALA A 209 4.83 2.19 -10.70
N VAL A 210 3.85 2.70 -9.93
CA VAL A 210 3.22 1.93 -8.84
C VAL A 210 2.37 0.81 -9.42
N VAL A 211 1.58 1.09 -10.47
CA VAL A 211 0.80 0.08 -11.19
C VAL A 211 1.70 -1.04 -11.73
N GLU A 212 2.82 -0.67 -12.37
CA GLU A 212 3.81 -1.64 -12.88
C GLU A 212 4.43 -2.49 -11.76
N ALA A 213 4.72 -1.89 -10.61
CA ALA A 213 5.27 -2.61 -9.46
C ALA A 213 4.28 -3.65 -8.93
N ILE A 214 3.00 -3.27 -8.77
CA ILE A 214 1.93 -4.18 -8.35
C ILE A 214 1.73 -5.29 -9.40
N SER A 215 1.60 -4.93 -10.68
CA SER A 215 1.35 -5.90 -11.75
C SER A 215 2.44 -6.96 -11.83
N ARG A 216 3.71 -6.57 -11.72
CA ARG A 216 4.83 -7.52 -11.71
C ARG A 216 4.87 -8.40 -10.46
N ALA A 217 4.48 -7.84 -9.31
CA ALA A 217 4.57 -8.56 -8.05
C ALA A 217 3.47 -9.61 -7.89
N VAL A 218 2.22 -9.29 -8.29
CA VAL A 218 1.06 -10.11 -7.93
C VAL A 218 0.14 -10.49 -9.09
N LEU A 219 0.19 -9.80 -10.22
CA LEU A 219 -0.66 -10.14 -11.38
C LEU A 219 0.09 -10.96 -12.44
N PHE A 220 1.41 -11.16 -12.27
CA PHE A 220 2.27 -11.97 -13.16
C PHE A 220 2.00 -11.66 -14.63
N ASP A 221 2.32 -10.45 -15.09
CA ASP A 221 2.07 -9.95 -16.45
C ASP A 221 1.52 -11.02 -17.40
N ARG A 222 0.21 -11.10 -17.53
CA ARG A 222 -0.45 -11.89 -18.56
C ARG A 222 -0.26 -11.11 -19.88
N THR A 223 1.00 -11.13 -20.39
CA THR A 223 1.32 -10.66 -21.76
C THR A 223 0.89 -11.67 -22.78
#